data_2d253595317318f6eb39a3259b5b056d
#
_entry.id   2d253595317318f6eb39a3259b5b056d
#
_cell.length_a   1.000
_cell.length_b   1.000
_cell.length_c   1.000
_cell.angle_alpha   90.00
_cell.angle_beta   90.00
_cell.angle_gamma   90.00
#
_symmetry.space_group_name_H-M   'P 1'
#
loop_
_entity.id
_entity.type
_entity.pdbx_description
1 polymer ?
#
loop_
_entity_poly.entity_id
_entity_poly.type
_entity_poly.pdbx_seq_one_letter_code
_entity_poly.pdbx_strand_id
1 'polypeptide(L)'
;MFYIVEEENKLQSLENLVRLGCYVNVVSTNDLYHSKLTSTVAVYIRLLQSEHGYIIPIDHPEGLNVDKDRVYQILLKANTLYTLNKKELLYHFNLQDAIDVSLLYAMTKYDKLEYTKENSSLNYFYNKFKAHKDINKLIPISKLYESHENIYKQIKPILKYDIPDGFNFYNQTATNVFFLLEQGGLGVYYDEFNKLFTPRNPLYNTNNNTVLTSYNLYNATSRPTNAFNSVNFAAIPKTPEHRKTFRPTGDYFVEFHFDGYHLRLLCEQIGYKLTDASAHKQLAKQYFNKEEITEEEYDKAKQINFHAIYGKIPEKYAFLDIFTRIDDYIKELWRQYQDDGKVLAPISGKPFTSSLKGMNPQKLMNYVMQSLETSRNILILKNVLRYLQHKKSKAVLYTYDSILFDFSKEDGKELLTDLEEILSENGKYPVKFKFSKNLVL
;
A
#
# COMPACT_ATOMS: atom_id res chain seq x y z
N MET A 1 -29.62 19.91 -1.13
CA MET A 1 -30.77 19.03 -1.47
C MET A 1 -30.21 17.65 -1.81
N PHE A 2 -30.80 16.57 -1.30
CA PHE A 2 -30.35 15.20 -1.62
C PHE A 2 -31.45 14.42 -2.32
N TYR A 3 -31.03 13.46 -3.14
CA TYR A 3 -31.94 12.62 -3.88
C TYR A 3 -31.60 11.15 -3.67
N ILE A 4 -32.61 10.33 -3.36
CA ILE A 4 -32.54 8.88 -3.47
C ILE A 4 -32.91 8.57 -4.92
N VAL A 5 -31.99 7.90 -5.63
CA VAL A 5 -32.16 7.60 -7.07
C VAL A 5 -32.42 6.11 -7.22
N GLU A 6 -33.66 5.79 -7.56
CA GLU A 6 -34.17 4.42 -7.61
C GLU A 6 -34.89 4.13 -8.96
N GLU A 7 -35.14 5.17 -9.75
CA GLU A 7 -35.93 5.10 -10.99
C GLU A 7 -35.02 5.35 -12.21
N GLU A 8 -35.25 4.62 -13.31
CA GLU A 8 -34.41 4.69 -14.51
C GLU A 8 -34.36 6.09 -15.12
N ASN A 9 -35.45 6.85 -15.10
CA ASN A 9 -35.48 8.22 -15.60
C ASN A 9 -34.55 9.16 -14.81
N LYS A 10 -34.45 8.96 -13.49
CA LYS A 10 -33.51 9.70 -12.60
C LYS A 10 -32.07 9.25 -12.83
N LEU A 11 -31.86 7.94 -13.07
CA LEU A 11 -30.55 7.40 -13.42
C LEU A 11 -30.03 7.96 -14.74
N GLN A 12 -30.89 8.04 -15.75
CA GLN A 12 -30.55 8.62 -17.05
C GLN A 12 -30.23 10.11 -16.95
N SER A 13 -30.94 10.85 -16.12
CA SER A 13 -30.64 12.24 -15.82
C SER A 13 -29.29 12.37 -15.12
N LEU A 14 -29.03 11.54 -14.12
CA LEU A 14 -27.74 11.50 -13.39
C LEU A 14 -26.58 11.15 -14.32
N GLU A 15 -26.77 10.22 -15.25
CA GLU A 15 -25.77 9.80 -16.24
C GLU A 15 -25.26 10.97 -17.09
N ASN A 16 -26.11 11.91 -17.45
CA ASN A 16 -25.70 13.12 -18.17
C ASN A 16 -24.92 14.09 -17.27
N LEU A 17 -25.30 14.17 -16.00
CA LEU A 17 -24.68 15.11 -15.05
C LEU A 17 -23.30 14.64 -14.56
N VAL A 18 -23.08 13.35 -14.38
CA VAL A 18 -21.77 12.81 -13.94
C VAL A 18 -20.67 13.03 -14.96
N ARG A 19 -21.00 13.24 -16.24
CA ARG A 19 -20.02 13.59 -17.30
C ARG A 19 -19.21 14.85 -16.97
N LEU A 20 -19.78 15.76 -16.21
CA LEU A 20 -19.11 16.99 -15.78
C LEU A 20 -18.13 16.78 -14.62
N GLY A 21 -18.01 15.54 -14.15
CA GLY A 21 -17.16 15.14 -13.03
C GLY A 21 -17.93 14.97 -11.72
N CYS A 22 -17.54 13.97 -10.94
CA CYS A 22 -18.17 13.70 -9.67
C CYS A 22 -17.16 13.13 -8.64
N TYR A 23 -17.56 13.20 -7.37
CA TYR A 23 -17.02 12.43 -6.29
C TYR A 23 -17.96 11.26 -6.00
N VAL A 24 -17.40 10.07 -5.87
CA VAL A 24 -18.13 8.85 -5.54
C VAL A 24 -17.56 8.21 -4.28
N ASN A 25 -18.44 7.68 -3.45
CA ASN A 25 -18.04 6.82 -2.36
C ASN A 25 -18.94 5.60 -2.26
N VAL A 26 -18.36 4.45 -1.99
CA VAL A 26 -19.10 3.21 -1.78
C VAL A 26 -19.58 3.16 -0.34
N VAL A 27 -20.81 2.76 -0.14
CA VAL A 27 -21.34 2.34 1.16
C VAL A 27 -21.30 0.83 1.19
N SER A 28 -20.30 0.28 1.84
CA SER A 28 -20.16 -1.18 1.99
C SER A 28 -21.04 -1.71 3.12
N THR A 29 -21.22 -3.02 3.21
CA THR A 29 -22.00 -3.64 4.30
C THR A 29 -21.44 -3.31 5.69
N ASN A 30 -20.12 -3.14 5.79
CA ASN A 30 -19.46 -2.75 7.03
C ASN A 30 -18.09 -2.14 6.76
N ASP A 31 -17.89 -0.90 7.13
CA ASP A 31 -16.65 -0.13 6.88
C ASP A 31 -15.44 -0.61 7.70
N LEU A 32 -15.67 -1.43 8.72
CA LEU A 32 -14.60 -2.00 9.54
C LEU A 32 -13.96 -3.24 8.91
N TYR A 33 -14.64 -3.86 7.94
CA TYR A 33 -14.16 -5.07 7.27
C TYR A 33 -13.29 -4.72 6.05
N HIS A 34 -12.44 -5.66 5.68
CA HIS A 34 -11.72 -5.57 4.42
C HIS A 34 -12.70 -5.55 3.25
N SER A 35 -12.50 -4.65 2.27
CA SER A 35 -13.45 -4.44 1.17
C SER A 35 -13.73 -5.71 0.37
N LYS A 36 -12.77 -6.66 0.31
CA LYS A 36 -12.98 -7.99 -0.28
C LYS A 36 -14.04 -8.83 0.44
N LEU A 37 -14.31 -8.56 1.70
CA LEU A 37 -15.26 -9.30 2.55
C LEU A 37 -16.62 -8.62 2.67
N THR A 38 -16.82 -7.52 1.96
CA THR A 38 -18.04 -6.71 2.00
C THR A 38 -18.71 -6.67 0.64
N SER A 39 -19.99 -6.34 0.63
CA SER A 39 -20.76 -6.03 -0.58
C SER A 39 -21.19 -4.56 -0.59
N THR A 40 -21.60 -4.07 -1.75
CA THR A 40 -22.11 -2.70 -1.92
C THR A 40 -23.54 -2.62 -1.41
N VAL A 41 -23.81 -1.74 -0.48
CA VAL A 41 -25.15 -1.44 0.05
C VAL A 41 -25.77 -0.29 -0.73
N ALA A 42 -25.01 0.77 -0.94
CA ALA A 42 -25.41 1.93 -1.73
C ALA A 42 -24.17 2.63 -2.33
N VAL A 43 -24.41 3.56 -3.24
CA VAL A 43 -23.39 4.43 -3.80
C VAL A 43 -23.77 5.88 -3.56
N TYR A 44 -22.88 6.62 -2.89
CA TYR A 44 -23.01 8.05 -2.73
C TYR A 44 -22.29 8.77 -3.88
N ILE A 45 -22.97 9.74 -4.50
CA ILE A 45 -22.43 10.55 -5.61
C ILE A 45 -22.63 12.04 -5.30
N ARG A 46 -21.59 12.81 -5.49
CA ARG A 46 -21.63 14.28 -5.39
C ARG A 46 -21.08 14.87 -6.68
N LEU A 47 -21.91 15.66 -7.38
CA LEU A 47 -21.47 16.36 -8.59
C LEU A 47 -20.53 17.51 -8.23
N LEU A 48 -19.45 17.67 -8.99
CA LEU A 48 -18.43 18.71 -8.69
C LEU A 48 -18.96 20.13 -8.95
N GLN A 49 -19.83 20.27 -9.94
CA GLN A 49 -20.37 21.58 -10.39
C GLN A 49 -21.77 21.87 -9.83
N SER A 50 -22.26 21.12 -8.85
CA SER A 50 -23.60 21.27 -8.30
C SER A 50 -23.63 21.11 -6.78
N GLU A 51 -24.62 21.72 -6.15
CA GLU A 51 -24.93 21.53 -4.73
C GLU A 51 -25.79 20.28 -4.47
N HIS A 52 -26.02 19.44 -5.50
CA HIS A 52 -26.81 18.24 -5.38
C HIS A 52 -25.97 17.03 -5.04
N GLY A 53 -26.44 16.25 -4.08
CA GLY A 53 -25.91 14.93 -3.72
C GLY A 53 -26.95 13.84 -3.97
N TYR A 54 -26.47 12.69 -4.32
CA TYR A 54 -27.28 11.52 -4.68
C TYR A 54 -26.84 10.31 -3.86
N ILE A 55 -27.79 9.47 -3.49
CA ILE A 55 -27.53 8.12 -2.98
C ILE A 55 -28.35 7.12 -3.79
N ILE A 56 -27.70 6.08 -4.26
CA ILE A 56 -28.27 5.03 -5.09
C ILE A 56 -28.24 3.73 -4.28
N PRO A 57 -29.38 3.20 -3.85
CA PRO A 57 -29.44 1.90 -3.17
C PRO A 57 -29.11 0.77 -4.17
N ILE A 58 -28.25 -0.17 -3.73
CA ILE A 58 -27.85 -1.35 -4.49
C ILE A 58 -28.38 -2.62 -3.83
N ASP A 59 -28.21 -2.70 -2.49
CA ASP A 59 -28.64 -3.83 -1.67
C ASP A 59 -29.03 -3.31 -0.28
N HIS A 60 -29.96 -2.35 -0.26
CA HIS A 60 -30.46 -1.72 0.97
C HIS A 60 -31.96 -2.02 1.16
N PRO A 61 -32.40 -2.42 2.36
CA PRO A 61 -33.79 -2.86 2.61
C PRO A 61 -34.83 -1.74 2.50
N GLU A 62 -34.46 -0.48 2.64
CA GLU A 62 -35.38 0.67 2.55
C GLU A 62 -35.60 1.19 1.12
N GLY A 63 -34.82 0.73 0.12
CA GLY A 63 -34.85 1.29 -1.23
C GLY A 63 -35.31 0.32 -2.31
N LEU A 64 -35.76 0.86 -3.44
CA LEU A 64 -35.84 0.12 -4.68
C LEU A 64 -34.42 0.01 -5.23
N ASN A 65 -33.81 -1.15 -5.05
CA ASN A 65 -32.40 -1.38 -5.37
C ASN A 65 -32.16 -1.31 -6.88
N VAL A 66 -31.13 -0.59 -7.26
CA VAL A 66 -30.67 -0.41 -8.63
C VAL A 66 -29.63 -1.47 -8.94
N ASP A 67 -29.62 -1.97 -10.17
CA ASP A 67 -28.59 -2.88 -10.65
C ASP A 67 -27.21 -2.23 -10.54
N LYS A 68 -26.29 -2.93 -9.92
CA LYS A 68 -24.90 -2.49 -9.72
C LYS A 68 -24.18 -2.19 -11.04
N ASP A 69 -24.41 -3.01 -12.07
CA ASP A 69 -23.80 -2.82 -13.38
C ASP A 69 -24.33 -1.56 -14.08
N ARG A 70 -25.59 -1.21 -13.87
CA ARG A 70 -26.14 0.06 -14.34
C ARG A 70 -25.43 1.27 -13.72
N VAL A 71 -25.17 1.22 -12.42
CA VAL A 71 -24.42 2.27 -11.72
C VAL A 71 -22.96 2.32 -12.21
N TYR A 72 -22.34 1.18 -12.42
CA TYR A 72 -20.99 1.10 -13.00
C TYR A 72 -20.92 1.79 -14.37
N GLN A 73 -21.89 1.53 -15.26
CA GLN A 73 -21.96 2.17 -16.58
C GLN A 73 -22.13 3.70 -16.50
N ILE A 74 -22.87 4.19 -15.51
CA ILE A 74 -23.00 5.61 -15.25
C ILE A 74 -21.66 6.21 -14.84
N LEU A 75 -20.97 5.60 -13.87
CA LEU A 75 -19.70 6.10 -13.35
C LEU A 75 -18.58 6.09 -14.39
N LEU A 76 -18.58 5.14 -15.32
CA LEU A 76 -17.63 5.10 -16.45
C LEU A 76 -17.71 6.33 -17.36
N LYS A 77 -18.84 7.08 -17.35
CA LYS A 77 -19.01 8.27 -18.18
C LYS A 77 -18.47 9.55 -17.54
N ALA A 78 -18.02 9.49 -16.30
CA ALA A 78 -17.45 10.64 -15.62
C ALA A 78 -16.12 11.05 -16.25
N ASN A 79 -15.99 12.32 -16.69
CA ASN A 79 -14.72 12.85 -17.20
C ASN A 79 -13.65 12.93 -16.10
N THR A 80 -14.09 13.19 -14.87
CA THR A 80 -13.22 13.19 -13.69
C THR A 80 -13.98 12.52 -12.55
N LEU A 81 -13.37 11.50 -11.99
CA LEU A 81 -13.94 10.72 -10.90
C LEU A 81 -13.03 10.78 -9.69
N TYR A 82 -13.49 11.38 -8.60
CA TYR A 82 -12.83 11.36 -7.31
C TYR A 82 -13.46 10.32 -6.39
N THR A 83 -12.64 9.70 -5.56
CA THR A 83 -13.11 8.81 -4.49
C THR A 83 -12.27 9.00 -3.23
N LEU A 84 -12.81 8.69 -2.08
CA LEU A 84 -12.08 8.80 -0.83
C LEU A 84 -10.92 7.80 -0.73
N ASN A 85 -11.17 6.56 -1.19
CA ASN A 85 -10.22 5.45 -1.21
C ASN A 85 -10.40 4.64 -2.51
N LYS A 86 -9.44 4.75 -3.40
CA LYS A 86 -9.52 4.09 -4.70
C LYS A 86 -9.49 2.56 -4.60
N LYS A 87 -8.74 1.98 -3.66
CA LYS A 87 -8.74 0.52 -3.51
C LYS A 87 -10.11 -0.03 -3.12
N GLU A 88 -10.82 0.64 -2.23
CA GLU A 88 -12.20 0.29 -1.88
C GLU A 88 -13.10 0.33 -3.12
N LEU A 89 -12.99 1.41 -3.90
CA LEU A 89 -13.74 1.52 -5.15
C LEU A 89 -13.42 0.38 -6.14
N LEU A 90 -12.15 -0.02 -6.25
CA LEU A 90 -11.72 -1.14 -7.11
C LEU A 90 -12.34 -2.48 -6.70
N TYR A 91 -12.51 -2.75 -5.40
CA TYR A 91 -13.18 -3.97 -4.93
C TYR A 91 -14.65 -4.03 -5.33
N HIS A 92 -15.30 -2.89 -5.42
CA HIS A 92 -16.73 -2.83 -5.68
C HIS A 92 -17.08 -2.57 -7.16
N PHE A 93 -16.31 -1.72 -7.87
CA PHE A 93 -16.65 -1.24 -9.20
C PHE A 93 -15.52 -1.31 -10.24
N ASN A 94 -14.33 -1.73 -9.88
CA ASN A 94 -13.16 -1.82 -10.79
C ASN A 94 -12.91 -0.54 -11.64
N LEU A 95 -13.16 0.64 -11.07
CA LEU A 95 -12.96 1.94 -11.74
C LEU A 95 -11.50 2.39 -11.62
N GLN A 96 -10.71 2.10 -12.66
CA GLN A 96 -9.24 2.27 -12.66
C GLN A 96 -8.79 3.73 -12.69
N ASP A 97 -9.58 4.63 -13.29
CA ASP A 97 -9.16 6.02 -13.53
C ASP A 97 -9.57 6.98 -12.40
N ALA A 98 -10.15 6.46 -11.32
CA ALA A 98 -10.53 7.28 -10.18
C ALA A 98 -9.30 7.92 -9.50
N ILE A 99 -9.46 9.16 -9.05
CA ILE A 99 -8.47 9.90 -8.27
C ILE A 99 -8.73 9.64 -6.78
N ASP A 100 -7.74 9.07 -6.10
CA ASP A 100 -7.77 8.82 -4.66
C ASP A 100 -7.51 10.11 -3.88
N VAL A 101 -8.52 10.61 -3.19
CA VAL A 101 -8.45 11.87 -2.42
C VAL A 101 -7.56 11.74 -1.19
N SER A 102 -7.58 10.57 -0.52
CA SER A 102 -6.70 10.32 0.63
C SER A 102 -5.24 10.29 0.23
N LEU A 103 -4.93 9.71 -0.93
CA LEU A 103 -3.59 9.72 -1.49
C LEU A 103 -3.16 11.13 -1.94
N LEU A 104 -4.05 11.87 -2.60
CA LEU A 104 -3.80 13.25 -3.01
C LEU A 104 -3.45 14.14 -1.79
N TYR A 105 -4.23 14.02 -0.72
CA TYR A 105 -3.93 14.71 0.53
C TYR A 105 -2.58 14.29 1.11
N ALA A 106 -2.33 12.97 1.21
CA ALA A 106 -1.11 12.44 1.79
C ALA A 106 0.15 12.85 1.00
N MET A 107 0.06 12.94 -0.32
CA MET A 107 1.19 13.40 -1.15
C MET A 107 1.41 14.90 -1.10
N THR A 108 0.37 15.69 -0.80
CA THR A 108 0.46 17.15 -0.69
C THR A 108 0.84 17.60 0.73
N LYS A 109 0.32 16.93 1.77
CA LYS A 109 0.50 17.31 3.18
C LYS A 109 1.48 16.42 3.94
N TYR A 110 1.91 15.29 3.35
CA TYR A 110 2.76 14.26 3.95
C TYR A 110 2.19 13.65 5.24
N ASP A 111 0.86 13.66 5.32
CA ASP A 111 0.13 13.17 6.48
C ASP A 111 -1.11 12.39 6.04
N LYS A 112 -1.64 11.58 6.92
CA LYS A 112 -2.87 10.84 6.70
C LYS A 112 -4.06 11.78 6.80
N LEU A 113 -4.99 11.67 5.84
CA LEU A 113 -6.25 12.40 5.89
C LEU A 113 -7.10 11.89 7.07
N GLU A 114 -7.41 12.79 7.98
CA GLU A 114 -8.37 12.56 9.05
C GLU A 114 -9.73 13.16 8.69
N TYR A 115 -10.77 12.40 8.90
CA TYR A 115 -12.15 12.83 8.71
C TYR A 115 -13.07 12.07 9.67
N THR A 116 -14.23 12.64 9.93
CA THR A 116 -15.25 12.03 10.79
C THR A 116 -16.55 11.79 10.03
N LYS A 117 -17.12 10.62 10.22
CA LYS A 117 -18.48 10.28 9.76
C LYS A 117 -19.56 10.80 10.70
N GLU A 118 -19.18 11.30 11.85
CA GLU A 118 -20.07 11.49 12.98
C GLU A 118 -21.14 12.57 12.75
N ASN A 119 -22.37 12.12 12.98
CA ASN A 119 -23.42 12.88 13.64
C ASN A 119 -23.98 11.99 14.78
N SER A 120 -24.63 12.62 15.75
CA SER A 120 -25.15 11.91 16.95
C SER A 120 -26.12 10.78 16.61
N SER A 121 -26.90 10.91 15.53
CA SER A 121 -27.84 9.88 15.08
C SER A 121 -27.16 8.68 14.45
N LEU A 122 -26.09 8.88 13.67
CA LEU A 122 -25.33 7.77 13.08
C LEU A 122 -24.63 6.94 14.16
N ASN A 123 -24.05 7.62 15.16
CA ASN A 123 -23.42 6.96 16.31
C ASN A 123 -24.39 6.11 17.11
N TYR A 124 -25.64 6.54 17.22
CA TYR A 124 -26.68 5.72 17.84
C TYR A 124 -26.85 4.37 17.11
N PHE A 125 -26.94 4.38 15.78
CA PHE A 125 -27.09 3.15 15.01
C PHE A 125 -25.84 2.27 15.07
N TYR A 126 -24.64 2.85 14.96
CA TYR A 126 -23.40 2.09 15.08
C TYR A 126 -23.26 1.44 16.47
N ASN A 127 -23.59 2.14 17.54
CA ASN A 127 -23.57 1.57 18.88
C ASN A 127 -24.60 0.46 19.06
N LYS A 128 -25.81 0.64 18.51
CA LYS A 128 -26.89 -0.34 18.59
C LYS A 128 -26.58 -1.62 17.83
N PHE A 129 -25.95 -1.52 16.66
CA PHE A 129 -25.73 -2.64 15.74
C PHE A 129 -24.28 -3.04 15.56
N LYS A 130 -23.36 -2.56 16.41
CA LYS A 130 -21.90 -2.72 16.25
C LYS A 130 -21.41 -4.17 16.08
N ALA A 131 -22.16 -5.15 16.55
CA ALA A 131 -21.83 -6.56 16.38
C ALA A 131 -22.36 -7.17 15.07
N HIS A 132 -23.16 -6.41 14.30
CA HIS A 132 -23.78 -6.93 13.09
C HIS A 132 -22.83 -6.82 11.90
N LYS A 133 -22.64 -7.94 11.18
CA LYS A 133 -21.75 -7.99 10.02
C LYS A 133 -22.15 -7.00 8.91
N ASP A 134 -23.45 -6.84 8.70
CA ASP A 134 -24.02 -5.98 7.65
C ASP A 134 -24.66 -4.72 8.24
N ILE A 135 -23.92 -4.05 9.12
CA ILE A 135 -24.40 -2.91 9.92
C ILE A 135 -25.01 -1.81 9.06
N ASN A 136 -24.43 -1.50 7.89
CA ASN A 136 -24.91 -0.41 7.04
C ASN A 136 -26.26 -0.72 6.35
N LYS A 137 -26.68 -1.99 6.27
CA LYS A 137 -28.05 -2.36 5.86
C LYS A 137 -29.11 -2.04 6.91
N LEU A 138 -28.70 -1.86 8.18
CA LEU A 138 -29.60 -1.58 9.31
C LEU A 138 -29.69 -0.09 9.64
N ILE A 139 -28.89 0.75 8.98
CA ILE A 139 -28.87 2.20 9.12
C ILE A 139 -29.80 2.79 8.04
N PRO A 140 -30.74 3.69 8.37
CA PRO A 140 -31.59 4.33 7.38
C PRO A 140 -30.77 4.96 6.24
N ILE A 141 -31.19 4.80 4.99
CA ILE A 141 -30.46 5.28 3.82
C ILE A 141 -30.21 6.79 3.86
N SER A 142 -31.16 7.55 4.43
CA SER A 142 -30.99 9.00 4.65
C SER A 142 -29.84 9.31 5.59
N LYS A 143 -29.58 8.47 6.60
CA LYS A 143 -28.47 8.63 7.56
C LYS A 143 -27.13 8.24 6.94
N LEU A 144 -27.11 7.24 6.08
CA LEU A 144 -25.95 6.91 5.27
C LEU A 144 -25.61 8.08 4.34
N TYR A 145 -26.59 8.69 3.70
CA TYR A 145 -26.37 9.90 2.90
C TYR A 145 -25.77 11.03 3.75
N GLU A 146 -26.37 11.36 4.89
CA GLU A 146 -25.89 12.43 5.78
C GLU A 146 -24.42 12.22 6.20
N SER A 147 -24.05 10.97 6.50
CA SER A 147 -22.68 10.61 6.85
C SER A 147 -21.69 10.88 5.71
N HIS A 148 -22.01 10.43 4.50
CA HIS A 148 -21.13 10.62 3.33
C HIS A 148 -21.09 12.08 2.86
N GLU A 149 -22.19 12.83 3.00
CA GLU A 149 -22.23 14.26 2.77
C GLU A 149 -21.33 15.01 3.78
N ASN A 150 -21.30 14.55 5.04
CA ASN A 150 -20.40 15.12 6.05
C ASN A 150 -18.91 14.88 5.71
N ILE A 151 -18.57 13.68 5.25
CA ILE A 151 -17.23 13.37 4.72
C ILE A 151 -16.92 14.29 3.54
N TYR A 152 -17.82 14.38 2.55
CA TYR A 152 -17.61 15.18 1.36
C TYR A 152 -17.32 16.66 1.69
N LYS A 153 -18.06 17.25 2.64
CA LYS A 153 -17.83 18.63 3.09
C LYS A 153 -16.42 18.85 3.63
N GLN A 154 -15.89 17.89 4.36
CA GLN A 154 -14.53 17.94 4.92
C GLN A 154 -13.46 17.80 3.84
N ILE A 155 -13.68 16.95 2.82
CA ILE A 155 -12.70 16.70 1.77
C ILE A 155 -12.81 17.63 0.57
N LYS A 156 -13.92 18.35 0.41
CA LYS A 156 -14.18 19.25 -0.73
C LYS A 156 -13.03 20.23 -1.03
N PRO A 157 -12.33 20.82 -0.03
CA PRO A 157 -11.16 21.66 -0.30
C PRO A 157 -10.00 20.91 -0.98
N ILE A 158 -9.85 19.61 -0.72
CA ILE A 158 -8.76 18.78 -1.26
C ILE A 158 -8.95 18.55 -2.75
N LEU A 159 -10.18 18.51 -3.24
CA LEU A 159 -10.49 18.31 -4.66
C LEU A 159 -9.97 19.46 -5.55
N LYS A 160 -9.54 20.55 -4.94
CA LYS A 160 -8.95 21.73 -5.61
C LYS A 160 -7.42 21.70 -5.58
N TYR A 161 -6.80 20.71 -4.95
CA TYR A 161 -5.34 20.61 -4.93
C TYR A 161 -4.83 20.27 -6.33
N ASP A 162 -3.72 20.89 -6.68
CA ASP A 162 -2.98 20.46 -7.88
C ASP A 162 -2.48 19.04 -7.69
N ILE A 163 -2.47 18.30 -8.78
CA ILE A 163 -1.93 16.94 -8.80
C ILE A 163 -0.41 17.02 -8.67
N PRO A 164 0.19 16.56 -7.56
CA PRO A 164 1.63 16.68 -7.36
C PRO A 164 2.41 15.72 -8.29
N ASP A 165 3.68 16.06 -8.52
CA ASP A 165 4.61 15.17 -9.21
C ASP A 165 4.53 13.75 -8.60
N GLY A 166 4.65 12.72 -9.43
CA GLY A 166 4.61 11.33 -8.99
C GLY A 166 3.23 10.79 -8.55
N PHE A 167 2.19 11.62 -8.47
CA PHE A 167 0.86 11.16 -8.04
C PHE A 167 0.35 10.00 -8.91
N ASN A 168 0.48 10.10 -10.22
CA ASN A 168 -0.01 9.06 -11.13
C ASN A 168 0.69 7.73 -10.91
N PHE A 169 1.98 7.71 -10.54
CA PHE A 169 2.67 6.48 -10.19
C PHE A 169 1.99 5.78 -9.01
N TYR A 170 1.66 6.51 -7.96
CA TYR A 170 1.02 5.94 -6.77
C TYR A 170 -0.47 5.66 -7.00
N ASN A 171 -1.19 6.58 -7.63
CA ASN A 171 -2.64 6.44 -7.87
C ASN A 171 -2.97 5.32 -8.86
N GLN A 172 -2.14 5.11 -9.90
CA GLN A 172 -2.39 4.09 -10.91
C GLN A 172 -1.57 2.81 -10.63
N THR A 173 -0.25 2.90 -10.56
CA THR A 173 0.58 1.70 -10.49
C THR A 173 0.59 1.10 -9.09
N ALA A 174 0.92 1.87 -8.06
CA ALA A 174 1.06 1.34 -6.70
C ALA A 174 -0.28 0.85 -6.15
N THR A 175 -1.35 1.63 -6.28
CA THR A 175 -2.69 1.25 -5.80
C THR A 175 -3.16 -0.05 -6.44
N ASN A 176 -2.95 -0.23 -7.76
CA ASN A 176 -3.33 -1.47 -8.45
C ASN A 176 -2.47 -2.66 -8.03
N VAL A 177 -1.17 -2.47 -7.83
CA VAL A 177 -0.27 -3.53 -7.34
C VAL A 177 -0.73 -4.01 -5.96
N PHE A 178 -1.00 -3.10 -5.03
CA PHE A 178 -1.46 -3.49 -3.71
C PHE A 178 -2.89 -4.03 -3.69
N PHE A 179 -3.78 -3.52 -4.55
CA PHE A 179 -5.10 -4.12 -4.75
C PHE A 179 -4.99 -5.59 -5.18
N LEU A 180 -4.11 -5.93 -6.13
CA LEU A 180 -3.91 -7.30 -6.59
C LEU A 180 -3.22 -8.17 -5.53
N LEU A 181 -2.21 -7.65 -4.82
CA LEU A 181 -1.52 -8.37 -3.75
C LEU A 181 -2.48 -8.74 -2.61
N GLU A 182 -3.37 -7.83 -2.24
CA GLU A 182 -4.38 -8.02 -1.18
C GLU A 182 -5.49 -9.03 -1.57
N GLN A 183 -5.56 -9.47 -2.84
CA GLN A 183 -6.48 -10.55 -3.25
C GLN A 183 -6.09 -11.90 -2.64
N GLY A 184 -4.82 -12.09 -2.33
CA GLY A 184 -4.33 -13.21 -1.57
C GLY A 184 -4.79 -13.14 -0.10
N GLY A 185 -4.32 -14.06 0.68
CA GLY A 185 -4.48 -14.06 2.13
C GLY A 185 -3.55 -15.13 2.70
N LEU A 186 -3.14 -14.97 3.94
CA LEU A 186 -2.35 -15.97 4.63
C LEU A 186 -3.29 -16.92 5.35
N GLY A 187 -3.16 -18.22 5.09
CA GLY A 187 -3.87 -19.23 5.86
C GLY A 187 -3.45 -19.19 7.34
N VAL A 188 -4.36 -19.50 8.23
CA VAL A 188 -4.10 -19.56 9.67
C VAL A 188 -4.65 -20.84 10.28
N TYR A 189 -4.06 -21.26 11.39
CA TYR A 189 -4.68 -22.19 12.32
C TYR A 189 -5.58 -21.36 13.24
N TYR A 190 -6.88 -21.44 13.01
CA TYR A 190 -7.86 -20.50 13.57
C TYR A 190 -7.79 -20.37 15.10
N ASP A 191 -7.74 -21.49 15.82
CA ASP A 191 -7.76 -21.49 17.28
C ASP A 191 -6.47 -20.90 17.89
N GLU A 192 -5.31 -21.26 17.33
CA GLU A 192 -4.01 -20.74 17.76
C GLU A 192 -3.90 -19.24 17.42
N PHE A 193 -4.33 -18.86 16.22
CA PHE A 193 -4.32 -17.48 15.79
C PHE A 193 -5.20 -16.60 16.69
N ASN A 194 -6.41 -17.01 17.01
CA ASN A 194 -7.31 -16.26 17.87
C ASN A 194 -6.82 -16.10 19.31
N LYS A 195 -6.05 -17.05 19.83
CA LYS A 195 -5.43 -16.93 21.16
C LYS A 195 -4.39 -15.81 21.22
N LEU A 196 -3.62 -15.62 20.16
CA LEU A 196 -2.46 -14.71 20.13
C LEU A 196 -2.77 -13.34 19.53
N PHE A 197 -3.64 -13.27 18.53
CA PHE A 197 -3.92 -12.03 17.80
C PHE A 197 -5.24 -11.37 18.16
N THR A 198 -5.96 -11.88 19.12
CA THR A 198 -7.27 -11.43 19.64
C THR A 198 -8.32 -11.08 18.57
N PRO A 199 -9.55 -11.54 18.70
CA PRO A 199 -10.61 -11.46 17.68
C PRO A 199 -11.18 -10.04 17.45
N ARG A 200 -10.46 -8.99 17.80
CA ARG A 200 -10.87 -7.60 17.50
C ARG A 200 -10.67 -7.20 16.06
N ASN A 201 -10.21 -8.15 15.22
CA ASN A 201 -9.78 -7.80 13.87
C ASN A 201 -10.81 -8.28 12.83
N PRO A 202 -11.67 -7.39 12.31
CA PRO A 202 -12.68 -7.74 11.30
C PRO A 202 -12.09 -8.12 9.92
N LEU A 203 -10.78 -8.25 9.79
CA LEU A 203 -10.11 -8.63 8.55
C LEU A 203 -9.98 -10.13 8.34
N TYR A 204 -10.56 -10.91 9.26
CA TYR A 204 -10.64 -12.35 9.09
C TYR A 204 -11.70 -12.74 8.08
N ASN A 205 -11.29 -13.52 7.12
CA ASN A 205 -12.21 -14.40 6.44
C ASN A 205 -12.34 -15.71 7.25
N THR A 206 -13.27 -15.74 8.16
CA THR A 206 -13.53 -16.93 9.00
C THR A 206 -13.94 -18.15 8.17
N ASN A 207 -14.54 -17.95 6.99
CA ASN A 207 -15.00 -19.06 6.15
C ASN A 207 -13.86 -19.85 5.53
N ASN A 208 -12.70 -19.20 5.28
CA ASN A 208 -11.55 -19.81 4.63
C ASN A 208 -10.32 -19.92 5.54
N ASN A 209 -10.43 -19.61 6.81
CA ASN A 209 -9.31 -19.53 7.75
C ASN A 209 -8.12 -18.76 7.18
N THR A 210 -8.39 -17.60 6.60
CA THR A 210 -7.37 -16.72 6.02
C THR A 210 -7.41 -15.32 6.63
N VAL A 211 -6.24 -14.70 6.75
CA VAL A 211 -6.06 -13.31 7.14
C VAL A 211 -5.64 -12.52 5.93
N LEU A 212 -6.39 -11.46 5.62
CA LEU A 212 -6.08 -10.59 4.50
C LEU A 212 -5.07 -9.52 4.91
N THR A 213 -4.20 -9.15 3.97
CA THR A 213 -3.35 -7.96 4.10
C THR A 213 -4.11 -6.74 3.61
N SER A 214 -3.81 -5.58 4.18
CA SER A 214 -4.31 -4.29 3.68
C SER A 214 -3.19 -3.26 3.82
N TYR A 215 -2.78 -2.68 2.71
CA TYR A 215 -1.69 -1.70 2.67
C TYR A 215 -2.21 -0.29 2.49
N ASN A 216 -1.54 0.67 3.09
CA ASN A 216 -1.73 2.08 2.79
C ASN A 216 -0.40 2.75 2.42
N LEU A 217 -0.51 3.83 1.63
CA LEU A 217 0.62 4.61 1.12
C LEU A 217 0.62 6.04 1.70
N TYR A 218 -0.15 6.27 2.77
CA TYR A 218 -0.46 7.60 3.29
C TYR A 218 0.57 8.14 4.28
N ASN A 219 1.84 7.79 4.08
CA ASN A 219 2.94 8.33 4.88
C ASN A 219 3.90 9.18 4.02
N ALA A 220 4.82 9.87 4.70
CA ALA A 220 5.72 10.82 4.06
C ALA A 220 6.55 10.21 2.92
N THR A 221 6.98 8.97 3.04
CA THR A 221 7.79 8.27 2.02
C THR A 221 6.97 7.41 1.07
N SER A 222 5.66 7.29 1.27
CA SER A 222 4.75 6.33 0.61
C SER A 222 5.21 4.87 0.73
N ARG A 223 6.04 4.56 1.74
CA ARG A 223 6.42 3.19 2.07
C ARG A 223 5.20 2.44 2.55
N PRO A 224 4.82 1.30 1.94
CA PRO A 224 3.61 0.60 2.30
C PRO A 224 3.63 0.15 3.76
N THR A 225 2.55 0.46 4.47
CA THR A 225 2.34 -0.03 5.84
C THR A 225 1.03 -0.79 5.88
N ASN A 226 0.94 -1.81 6.74
CA ASN A 226 -0.33 -2.48 6.95
C ASN A 226 -1.34 -1.48 7.52
N ALA A 227 -2.54 -1.48 6.94
CA ALA A 227 -3.62 -0.62 7.42
C ALA A 227 -4.05 -1.01 8.83
N PHE A 228 -4.63 -0.05 9.55
CA PHE A 228 -5.20 -0.28 10.86
C PHE A 228 -6.31 -1.33 10.78
N ASN A 229 -6.48 -2.08 11.86
CA ASN A 229 -7.39 -3.24 11.98
C ASN A 229 -6.95 -4.49 11.20
N SER A 230 -5.69 -4.53 10.72
CA SER A 230 -5.06 -5.75 10.21
C SER A 230 -3.94 -6.22 11.12
N VAL A 231 -3.45 -7.45 10.89
CA VAL A 231 -2.20 -7.91 11.49
C VAL A 231 -1.06 -7.02 10.98
N ASN A 232 -0.29 -6.44 11.88
CA ASN A 232 0.94 -5.75 11.49
C ASN A 232 2.04 -6.80 11.21
N PHE A 233 2.07 -7.30 9.98
CA PHE A 233 2.99 -8.36 9.58
C PHE A 233 4.46 -7.98 9.75
N ALA A 234 4.82 -6.71 9.58
CA ALA A 234 6.19 -6.22 9.79
C ALA A 234 6.62 -6.24 11.27
N ALA A 235 5.66 -6.28 12.19
CA ALA A 235 5.90 -6.27 13.64
C ALA A 235 5.47 -7.58 14.34
N ILE A 236 5.20 -8.66 13.59
CA ILE A 236 4.94 -9.96 14.20
C ILE A 236 6.17 -10.40 14.99
N PRO A 237 6.01 -10.78 16.28
CA PRO A 237 7.12 -11.29 17.08
C PRO A 237 7.87 -12.41 16.36
N LYS A 238 9.21 -12.36 16.44
CA LYS A 238 10.05 -13.40 15.82
C LYS A 238 9.97 -14.75 16.53
N THR A 239 9.23 -14.82 17.64
CA THR A 239 9.03 -16.06 18.37
C THR A 239 8.28 -17.09 17.54
N PRO A 240 8.67 -18.37 17.57
CA PRO A 240 8.00 -19.42 16.79
C PRO A 240 6.51 -19.54 17.10
N GLU A 241 6.08 -19.23 18.32
CA GLU A 241 4.68 -19.31 18.76
C GLU A 241 3.75 -18.50 17.86
N HIS A 242 4.04 -17.21 17.64
CA HIS A 242 3.22 -16.34 16.79
C HIS A 242 3.30 -16.74 15.31
N ARG A 243 4.51 -17.07 14.82
CA ARG A 243 4.75 -17.35 13.41
C ARG A 243 4.19 -18.70 12.96
N LYS A 244 4.11 -19.69 13.83
CA LYS A 244 3.52 -21.00 13.55
C LYS A 244 2.01 -20.95 13.38
N THR A 245 1.32 -19.90 13.82
CA THR A 245 -0.12 -19.76 13.62
C THR A 245 -0.50 -19.53 12.16
N PHE A 246 0.46 -19.12 11.32
CA PHE A 246 0.26 -18.95 9.89
C PHE A 246 0.67 -20.22 9.12
N ARG A 247 -0.08 -20.54 8.11
CA ARG A 247 0.18 -21.67 7.20
C ARG A 247 -0.08 -21.27 5.75
N PRO A 248 0.59 -21.87 4.76
CA PRO A 248 0.21 -21.69 3.37
C PRO A 248 -1.19 -22.28 3.11
N THR A 249 -1.88 -21.75 2.13
CA THR A 249 -3.10 -22.35 1.56
C THR A 249 -2.73 -23.32 0.44
N GLY A 250 -1.57 -23.14 -0.18
CA GLY A 250 -0.91 -24.07 -1.10
C GLY A 250 -0.01 -25.06 -0.35
N ASP A 251 1.19 -25.29 -0.88
CA ASP A 251 2.12 -26.29 -0.33
C ASP A 251 3.13 -25.73 0.65
N TYR A 252 3.70 -24.57 0.36
CA TYR A 252 4.74 -23.92 1.16
C TYR A 252 4.63 -22.41 1.13
N PHE A 253 5.04 -21.75 2.21
CA PHE A 253 5.52 -20.37 2.11
C PHE A 253 6.94 -20.37 1.53
N VAL A 254 7.18 -19.47 0.58
CA VAL A 254 8.51 -19.17 0.04
C VAL A 254 8.73 -17.69 0.19
N GLU A 255 9.74 -17.28 0.96
CA GLU A 255 10.09 -15.89 1.17
C GLU A 255 11.39 -15.58 0.45
N PHE A 256 11.34 -14.59 -0.44
CA PHE A 256 12.51 -14.02 -1.10
C PHE A 256 12.95 -12.75 -0.38
N HIS A 257 14.23 -12.65 -0.06
CA HIS A 257 14.87 -11.49 0.54
C HIS A 257 15.94 -10.93 -0.38
N PHE A 258 15.95 -9.61 -0.56
CA PHE A 258 17.04 -8.91 -1.26
C PHE A 258 18.30 -8.84 -0.39
N ASP A 259 19.45 -9.14 -0.98
CA ASP A 259 20.75 -9.07 -0.30
C ASP A 259 21.32 -7.65 -0.36
N GLY A 260 21.44 -6.99 0.81
CA GLY A 260 22.02 -5.65 0.92
C GLY A 260 21.30 -4.59 0.10
N TYR A 261 19.99 -4.67 -0.02
CA TYR A 261 19.19 -3.95 -1.01
C TYR A 261 19.38 -2.43 -0.98
N HIS A 262 19.20 -1.77 0.17
CA HIS A 262 19.41 -0.32 0.29
C HIS A 262 20.83 0.10 -0.09
N LEU A 263 21.84 -0.69 0.30
CA LEU A 263 23.22 -0.42 -0.08
C LEU A 263 23.42 -0.50 -1.61
N ARG A 264 22.82 -1.52 -2.25
CA ARG A 264 22.90 -1.67 -3.72
C ARG A 264 22.17 -0.55 -4.44
N LEU A 265 21.00 -0.17 -3.98
CA LEU A 265 20.25 0.96 -4.54
C LEU A 265 21.04 2.27 -4.39
N LEU A 266 21.67 2.49 -3.24
CA LEU A 266 22.50 3.66 -3.02
C LEU A 266 23.73 3.65 -3.92
N CYS A 267 24.44 2.51 -4.01
CA CYS A 267 25.60 2.36 -4.90
C CYS A 267 25.24 2.66 -6.36
N GLU A 268 24.05 2.28 -6.81
CA GLU A 268 23.56 2.65 -8.13
C GLU A 268 23.40 4.17 -8.30
N GLN A 269 22.81 4.85 -7.29
CA GLN A 269 22.61 6.31 -7.34
C GLN A 269 23.94 7.09 -7.38
N ILE A 270 24.95 6.62 -6.67
CA ILE A 270 26.27 7.27 -6.59
C ILE A 270 27.28 6.75 -7.63
N GLY A 271 26.85 5.86 -8.53
CA GLY A 271 27.74 5.28 -9.55
C GLY A 271 28.88 4.40 -8.98
N TYR A 272 28.69 3.82 -7.77
CA TYR A 272 29.66 2.92 -7.18
C TYR A 272 29.37 1.47 -7.59
N LYS A 273 30.38 0.77 -8.16
CA LYS A 273 30.23 -0.61 -8.63
C LYS A 273 30.46 -1.62 -7.50
N LEU A 274 29.46 -2.46 -7.27
CA LEU A 274 29.55 -3.66 -6.47
C LEU A 274 29.76 -4.86 -7.40
N THR A 275 30.87 -5.58 -7.20
CA THR A 275 31.26 -6.73 -8.04
C THR A 275 31.01 -8.06 -7.36
N ASP A 276 31.00 -8.10 -6.03
CA ASP A 276 30.75 -9.32 -5.26
C ASP A 276 29.22 -9.60 -5.12
N ALA A 277 28.87 -10.88 -5.09
CA ALA A 277 27.51 -11.32 -4.82
C ALA A 277 26.96 -10.80 -3.46
N SER A 278 27.86 -10.59 -2.47
CA SER A 278 27.51 -9.96 -1.19
C SER A 278 28.11 -8.55 -1.10
N ALA A 279 27.25 -7.54 -1.14
CA ALA A 279 27.65 -6.13 -1.02
C ALA A 279 28.39 -5.84 0.28
N HIS A 280 27.91 -6.40 1.41
CA HIS A 280 28.54 -6.20 2.71
C HIS A 280 29.90 -6.88 2.82
N LYS A 281 30.09 -8.04 2.15
CA LYS A 281 31.37 -8.74 2.15
C LYS A 281 32.43 -7.97 1.35
N GLN A 282 32.06 -7.42 0.20
CA GLN A 282 32.96 -6.58 -0.61
C GLN A 282 33.49 -5.38 0.21
N LEU A 283 32.59 -4.68 0.89
CA LEU A 283 32.99 -3.53 1.70
C LEU A 283 33.77 -3.94 2.96
N ALA A 284 33.46 -5.09 3.57
CA ALA A 284 34.23 -5.64 4.68
C ALA A 284 35.71 -5.84 4.33
N LYS A 285 36.01 -6.35 3.12
CA LYS A 285 37.37 -6.47 2.63
C LYS A 285 38.13 -5.14 2.65
N GLN A 286 37.44 -4.07 2.26
CA GLN A 286 38.04 -2.72 2.29
C GLN A 286 38.21 -2.18 3.71
N TYR A 287 37.20 -2.40 4.59
CA TYR A 287 37.27 -1.91 5.97
C TYR A 287 38.38 -2.55 6.82
N PHE A 288 38.60 -3.84 6.57
CA PHE A 288 39.53 -4.64 7.36
C PHE A 288 40.85 -4.91 6.62
N ASN A 289 40.96 -4.49 5.35
CA ASN A 289 42.10 -4.73 4.48
C ASN A 289 42.49 -6.22 4.43
N LYS A 290 41.47 -7.07 4.14
CA LYS A 290 41.60 -8.54 4.11
C LYS A 290 40.79 -9.12 2.93
N GLU A 291 41.27 -10.21 2.36
CA GLU A 291 40.55 -10.95 1.34
C GLU A 291 39.50 -11.92 1.94
N GLU A 292 39.85 -12.57 3.04
CA GLU A 292 38.96 -13.46 3.77
C GLU A 292 38.32 -12.72 4.93
N ILE A 293 36.99 -12.75 4.99
CA ILE A 293 36.17 -12.05 5.97
C ILE A 293 35.47 -13.08 6.86
N THR A 294 35.69 -12.97 8.17
CA THR A 294 34.99 -13.77 9.18
C THR A 294 33.53 -13.30 9.33
N GLU A 295 32.70 -14.13 9.94
CA GLU A 295 31.30 -13.78 10.19
C GLU A 295 31.17 -12.55 11.12
N GLU A 296 32.02 -12.43 12.12
CA GLU A 296 32.07 -11.26 13.00
C GLU A 296 32.44 -9.97 12.24
N GLU A 297 33.41 -10.04 11.33
CA GLU A 297 33.80 -8.91 10.47
C GLU A 297 32.69 -8.55 9.47
N TYR A 298 31.99 -9.56 8.95
CA TYR A 298 30.82 -9.35 8.09
C TYR A 298 29.70 -8.59 8.83
N ASP A 299 29.37 -9.00 10.05
CA ASP A 299 28.35 -8.34 10.87
C ASP A 299 28.75 -6.91 11.26
N LYS A 300 30.02 -6.68 11.58
CA LYS A 300 30.57 -5.34 11.79
C LYS A 300 30.45 -4.47 10.53
N ALA A 301 30.81 -5.00 9.37
CA ALA A 301 30.67 -4.27 8.10
C ALA A 301 29.22 -3.91 7.82
N LYS A 302 28.29 -4.83 8.08
CA LYS A 302 26.86 -4.58 7.97
C LYS A 302 26.41 -3.42 8.86
N GLN A 303 26.86 -3.38 10.12
CA GLN A 303 26.58 -2.27 11.05
C GLN A 303 27.17 -0.94 10.55
N ILE A 304 28.42 -0.93 10.05
CA ILE A 304 29.07 0.25 9.47
C ILE A 304 28.24 0.78 8.30
N ASN A 305 27.82 -0.10 7.38
CA ASN A 305 27.02 0.26 6.22
C ASN A 305 25.67 0.86 6.62
N PHE A 306 24.96 0.22 7.56
CA PHE A 306 23.71 0.76 8.07
C PHE A 306 23.89 2.13 8.73
N HIS A 307 24.94 2.29 9.53
CA HIS A 307 25.24 3.56 10.18
C HIS A 307 25.54 4.66 9.16
N ALA A 308 26.27 4.35 8.10
CA ALA A 308 26.57 5.31 7.03
C ALA A 308 25.32 5.70 6.20
N ILE A 309 24.41 4.74 5.91
CA ILE A 309 23.20 5.00 5.14
C ILE A 309 22.16 5.81 5.95
N TYR A 310 21.95 5.46 7.22
CA TYR A 310 20.85 6.00 8.02
C TYR A 310 21.27 7.00 9.11
N GLY A 311 22.55 7.13 9.37
CA GLY A 311 23.08 7.96 10.44
C GLY A 311 24.19 8.88 9.96
N LYS A 312 25.38 8.70 10.50
CA LYS A 312 26.57 9.49 10.19
C LYS A 312 27.67 8.56 9.66
N ILE A 313 28.37 8.98 8.61
CA ILE A 313 29.54 8.26 8.10
C ILE A 313 30.60 8.21 9.21
N PRO A 314 31.10 7.02 9.59
CA PRO A 314 32.13 6.91 10.62
C PRO A 314 33.45 7.54 10.15
N GLU A 315 34.02 8.44 10.93
CA GLU A 315 35.22 9.21 10.59
C GLU A 315 36.42 8.31 10.19
N LYS A 316 36.54 7.16 10.85
CA LYS A 316 37.58 6.17 10.55
C LYS A 316 37.55 5.66 9.11
N TYR A 317 36.40 5.65 8.45
CA TYR A 317 36.21 5.11 7.11
C TYR A 317 35.86 6.17 6.08
N ALA A 318 35.76 7.44 6.49
CA ALA A 318 35.30 8.54 5.63
C ALA A 318 36.17 8.75 4.37
N PHE A 319 37.43 8.30 4.39
CA PHE A 319 38.34 8.38 3.25
C PHE A 319 38.07 7.36 2.14
N LEU A 320 37.24 6.35 2.38
CA LEU A 320 36.90 5.35 1.37
C LEU A 320 36.00 5.95 0.29
N ASP A 321 36.29 5.63 -0.98
CA ASP A 321 35.58 6.17 -2.17
C ASP A 321 34.05 6.09 -2.03
N ILE A 322 33.53 4.97 -1.54
CA ILE A 322 32.09 4.82 -1.34
C ILE A 322 31.52 5.87 -0.37
N PHE A 323 32.21 6.15 0.73
CA PHE A 323 31.70 7.10 1.72
C PHE A 323 31.88 8.55 1.27
N THR A 324 32.90 8.86 0.52
CA THR A 324 33.07 10.16 -0.13
C THR A 324 31.90 10.40 -1.10
N ARG A 325 31.57 9.43 -1.95
CA ARG A 325 30.42 9.55 -2.87
C ARG A 325 29.07 9.64 -2.18
N ILE A 326 28.90 8.93 -1.05
CA ILE A 326 27.66 9.04 -0.23
C ILE A 326 27.54 10.45 0.33
N ASP A 327 28.61 11.00 0.88
CA ASP A 327 28.63 12.36 1.45
C ASP A 327 28.33 13.43 0.37
N ASP A 328 28.95 13.30 -0.78
CA ASP A 328 28.71 14.18 -1.93
C ASP A 328 27.25 14.09 -2.42
N TYR A 329 26.67 12.88 -2.46
CA TYR A 329 25.27 12.69 -2.84
C TYR A 329 24.31 13.33 -1.80
N ILE A 330 24.58 13.18 -0.51
CA ILE A 330 23.80 13.81 0.54
C ILE A 330 23.85 15.34 0.41
N LYS A 331 25.04 15.91 0.19
CA LYS A 331 25.23 17.36 -0.02
C LYS A 331 24.51 17.86 -1.27
N GLU A 332 24.56 17.10 -2.36
CA GLU A 332 23.89 17.47 -3.61
C GLU A 332 22.35 17.46 -3.46
N LEU A 333 21.78 16.41 -2.83
CA LEU A 333 20.35 16.37 -2.53
C LEU A 333 19.92 17.55 -1.65
N TRP A 334 20.77 17.90 -0.67
CA TRP A 334 20.47 19.00 0.23
C TRP A 334 20.56 20.34 -0.46
N ARG A 335 21.57 20.54 -1.33
CA ARG A 335 21.72 21.73 -2.15
C ARG A 335 20.49 21.92 -3.05
N GLN A 336 20.08 20.88 -3.78
CA GLN A 336 18.88 20.92 -4.62
C GLN A 336 17.63 21.24 -3.81
N TYR A 337 17.50 20.66 -2.61
CA TYR A 337 16.37 20.95 -1.72
C TYR A 337 16.32 22.42 -1.27
N GLN A 338 17.48 23.04 -1.03
CA GLN A 338 17.58 24.45 -0.64
C GLN A 338 17.33 25.39 -1.83
N ASP A 339 17.87 25.07 -3.00
CA ASP A 339 17.81 25.92 -4.19
C ASP A 339 16.42 25.86 -4.87
N ASP A 340 15.85 24.65 -5.03
CA ASP A 340 14.61 24.40 -5.75
C ASP A 340 13.38 24.28 -4.84
N GLY A 341 13.59 24.24 -3.50
CA GLY A 341 12.52 24.03 -2.51
C GLY A 341 11.97 22.61 -2.50
N LYS A 342 12.49 21.70 -3.35
CA LYS A 342 12.06 20.31 -3.45
C LYS A 342 13.15 19.39 -4.01
N VAL A 343 13.07 18.10 -3.65
CA VAL A 343 13.78 17.01 -4.30
C VAL A 343 12.76 15.96 -4.75
N LEU A 344 12.92 15.43 -5.96
CA LEU A 344 12.05 14.37 -6.48
C LEU A 344 12.66 13.00 -6.17
N ALA A 345 11.85 12.08 -5.66
CA ALA A 345 12.24 10.70 -5.51
C ALA A 345 12.51 10.06 -6.87
N PRO A 346 13.61 9.32 -7.04
CA PRO A 346 13.85 8.55 -8.25
C PRO A 346 12.68 7.58 -8.54
N ILE A 347 12.43 7.26 -9.81
CA ILE A 347 11.38 6.35 -10.30
C ILE A 347 9.96 6.93 -10.12
N SER A 348 9.52 7.19 -8.88
CA SER A 348 8.14 7.63 -8.63
C SER A 348 7.90 9.09 -8.95
N GLY A 349 8.94 9.93 -8.93
CA GLY A 349 8.79 11.38 -9.05
C GLY A 349 8.14 12.07 -7.83
N LYS A 350 7.96 11.35 -6.69
CA LYS A 350 7.37 11.96 -5.50
C LYS A 350 8.21 13.11 -5.00
N PRO A 351 7.63 14.31 -4.81
CA PRO A 351 8.36 15.45 -4.29
C PRO A 351 8.54 15.35 -2.76
N PHE A 352 9.72 15.74 -2.28
CA PHE A 352 9.97 16.06 -0.87
C PHE A 352 10.21 17.57 -0.79
N THR A 353 9.29 18.30 -0.19
CA THR A 353 9.25 19.77 -0.20
C THR A 353 9.47 20.34 1.20
N SER A 354 9.60 21.68 1.29
CA SER A 354 9.68 22.43 2.54
C SER A 354 8.45 22.29 3.45
N SER A 355 7.35 21.71 2.95
CA SER A 355 6.19 21.34 3.79
C SER A 355 6.50 20.23 4.81
N LEU A 356 7.56 19.44 4.57
CA LEU A 356 8.07 18.44 5.51
C LEU A 356 8.87 19.11 6.64
N LYS A 357 8.28 19.21 7.81
CA LYS A 357 8.91 19.85 8.97
C LYS A 357 10.14 19.10 9.46
N GLY A 358 11.15 19.84 9.95
CA GLY A 358 12.34 19.27 10.57
C GLY A 358 13.19 18.44 9.60
N MET A 359 13.23 18.83 8.32
CA MET A 359 14.10 18.20 7.33
C MET A 359 15.56 18.60 7.59
N ASN A 360 16.45 17.65 7.36
CA ASN A 360 17.89 17.83 7.36
C ASN A 360 18.51 16.92 6.29
N PRO A 361 19.81 17.09 5.92
CA PRO A 361 20.41 16.33 4.83
C PRO A 361 20.25 14.81 4.97
N GLN A 362 20.49 14.27 6.14
CA GLN A 362 20.41 12.82 6.38
C GLN A 362 18.96 12.29 6.31
N LYS A 363 18.02 13.04 6.87
CA LYS A 363 16.59 12.69 6.80
C LYS A 363 16.07 12.72 5.37
N LEU A 364 16.49 13.71 4.58
CA LEU A 364 16.14 13.82 3.18
C LEU A 364 16.66 12.60 2.40
N MET A 365 17.94 12.27 2.57
CA MET A 365 18.55 11.08 1.99
C MET A 365 17.76 9.81 2.34
N ASN A 366 17.40 9.63 3.62
CA ASN A 366 16.63 8.48 4.07
C ASN A 366 15.25 8.40 3.40
N TYR A 367 14.58 9.54 3.21
CA TYR A 367 13.28 9.60 2.55
C TYR A 367 13.39 9.25 1.06
N VAL A 368 14.41 9.80 0.39
CA VAL A 368 14.70 9.49 -1.03
C VAL A 368 14.97 7.99 -1.20
N MET A 369 15.80 7.40 -0.35
CA MET A 369 16.15 5.97 -0.42
C MET A 369 14.96 5.05 -0.13
N GLN A 370 14.16 5.38 0.89
CA GLN A 370 12.93 4.60 1.18
C GLN A 370 11.91 4.68 0.05
N SER A 371 11.78 5.84 -0.58
CA SER A 371 10.89 6.02 -1.72
C SER A 371 11.42 5.29 -2.97
N LEU A 372 12.73 5.28 -3.18
CA LEU A 372 13.39 4.55 -4.26
C LEU A 372 13.16 3.03 -4.11
N GLU A 373 13.44 2.47 -2.92
CA GLU A 373 13.16 1.05 -2.59
C GLU A 373 11.69 0.71 -2.89
N THR A 374 10.78 1.49 -2.34
CA THR A 374 9.34 1.26 -2.50
C THR A 374 8.92 1.31 -3.97
N SER A 375 9.37 2.32 -4.71
CA SER A 375 8.96 2.52 -6.10
C SER A 375 9.49 1.40 -7.00
N ARG A 376 10.72 0.95 -6.77
CA ARG A 376 11.31 -0.18 -7.51
C ARG A 376 10.56 -1.48 -7.18
N ASN A 377 10.30 -1.74 -5.91
CA ASN A 377 9.56 -2.94 -5.51
C ASN A 377 8.13 -2.97 -6.05
N ILE A 378 7.46 -1.83 -6.17
CA ILE A 378 6.15 -1.74 -6.84
C ILE A 378 6.25 -2.18 -8.31
N LEU A 379 7.28 -1.76 -9.03
CA LEU A 379 7.49 -2.20 -10.42
C LEU A 379 7.83 -3.69 -10.52
N ILE A 380 8.67 -4.19 -9.62
CA ILE A 380 8.97 -5.63 -9.52
C ILE A 380 7.69 -6.42 -9.22
N LEU A 381 6.94 -6.03 -8.18
CA LEU A 381 5.67 -6.67 -7.83
C LEU A 381 4.65 -6.65 -8.98
N LYS A 382 4.59 -5.55 -9.75
CA LYS A 382 3.74 -5.49 -10.95
C LYS A 382 4.08 -6.60 -11.94
N ASN A 383 5.39 -6.86 -12.17
CA ASN A 383 5.85 -7.93 -13.07
C ASN A 383 5.58 -9.32 -12.47
N VAL A 384 5.85 -9.51 -11.18
CA VAL A 384 5.55 -10.74 -10.43
C VAL A 384 4.06 -11.07 -10.51
N LEU A 385 3.17 -10.12 -10.20
CA LEU A 385 1.73 -10.35 -10.22
C LEU A 385 1.21 -10.67 -11.63
N ARG A 386 1.78 -10.04 -12.66
CA ARG A 386 1.48 -10.38 -14.05
C ARG A 386 1.91 -11.81 -14.39
N TYR A 387 3.11 -12.19 -14.00
CA TYR A 387 3.63 -13.55 -14.22
C TYR A 387 2.78 -14.62 -13.52
N LEU A 388 2.30 -14.32 -12.30
CA LEU A 388 1.49 -15.24 -11.50
C LEU A 388 0.00 -15.27 -11.89
N GLN A 389 -0.46 -14.46 -12.84
CA GLN A 389 -1.89 -14.29 -13.15
C GLN A 389 -2.63 -15.61 -13.44
N HIS A 390 -1.93 -16.58 -14.07
CA HIS A 390 -2.50 -17.89 -14.43
C HIS A 390 -1.85 -19.04 -13.65
N LYS A 391 -1.18 -18.75 -12.54
CA LYS A 391 -0.55 -19.73 -11.65
C LYS A 391 -1.41 -19.97 -10.41
N LYS A 392 -1.22 -21.12 -9.77
CA LYS A 392 -1.83 -21.42 -8.47
C LYS A 392 -1.10 -20.75 -7.31
N SER A 393 0.20 -20.59 -7.44
CA SER A 393 1.05 -19.84 -6.51
C SER A 393 0.69 -18.35 -6.52
N LYS A 394 0.79 -17.71 -5.36
CA LYS A 394 0.39 -16.30 -5.18
C LYS A 394 1.44 -15.54 -4.39
N ALA A 395 1.68 -14.28 -4.72
CA ALA A 395 2.31 -13.34 -3.80
C ALA A 395 1.27 -12.95 -2.74
N VAL A 396 1.59 -13.09 -1.44
CA VAL A 396 0.63 -12.91 -0.34
C VAL A 396 1.03 -11.87 0.67
N LEU A 397 2.33 -11.52 0.74
CA LEU A 397 2.82 -10.51 1.66
C LEU A 397 4.03 -9.80 1.07
N TYR A 398 4.08 -8.48 1.24
CA TYR A 398 5.23 -7.65 0.98
C TYR A 398 5.69 -6.97 2.26
N THR A 399 6.96 -7.11 2.58
CA THR A 399 7.55 -6.53 3.81
C THR A 399 8.89 -5.90 3.46
N TYR A 400 8.84 -4.73 2.82
CA TYR A 400 9.99 -3.90 2.44
C TYR A 400 11.01 -4.61 1.53
N ASP A 401 12.00 -5.26 2.12
CA ASP A 401 13.07 -6.01 1.43
C ASP A 401 12.74 -7.49 1.25
N SER A 402 11.50 -7.90 1.51
CA SER A 402 11.06 -9.28 1.30
C SER A 402 9.67 -9.39 0.67
N ILE A 403 9.47 -10.47 -0.08
CA ILE A 403 8.19 -10.85 -0.66
C ILE A 403 7.92 -12.31 -0.33
N LEU A 404 6.75 -12.56 0.26
CA LEU A 404 6.29 -13.90 0.63
C LEU A 404 5.31 -14.43 -0.41
N PHE A 405 5.53 -15.65 -0.84
CA PHE A 405 4.68 -16.39 -1.75
C PHE A 405 4.02 -17.57 -1.05
N ASP A 406 2.77 -17.81 -1.37
CA ASP A 406 2.06 -19.07 -1.10
C ASP A 406 2.24 -19.95 -2.35
N PHE A 407 3.19 -20.85 -2.28
CA PHE A 407 3.66 -21.67 -3.39
C PHE A 407 2.83 -22.95 -3.52
N SER A 408 2.42 -23.28 -4.76
CA SER A 408 1.83 -24.55 -5.13
C SER A 408 2.82 -25.37 -5.97
N LYS A 409 3.02 -26.64 -5.59
CA LYS A 409 3.85 -27.58 -6.35
C LYS A 409 3.34 -27.84 -7.77
N GLU A 410 2.06 -27.59 -8.02
CA GLU A 410 1.47 -27.78 -9.34
C GLU A 410 2.03 -26.82 -10.38
N ASP A 411 2.61 -25.69 -9.96
CA ASP A 411 3.27 -24.73 -10.86
C ASP A 411 4.71 -25.11 -11.23
N GLY A 412 5.26 -26.19 -10.63
CA GLY A 412 6.61 -26.67 -10.89
C GLY A 412 7.69 -25.91 -10.12
N LYS A 413 8.89 -26.49 -10.07
CA LYS A 413 10.05 -25.85 -9.39
C LYS A 413 10.65 -24.69 -10.19
N GLU A 414 10.46 -24.71 -11.49
CA GLU A 414 10.91 -23.69 -12.44
C GLU A 414 10.35 -22.32 -12.08
N LEU A 415 9.14 -22.29 -11.48
CA LEU A 415 8.55 -21.05 -10.97
C LEU A 415 9.48 -20.29 -10.01
N LEU A 416 10.26 -21.01 -9.18
CA LEU A 416 11.17 -20.36 -8.22
C LEU A 416 12.33 -19.67 -8.93
N THR A 417 12.86 -20.29 -9.99
CA THR A 417 13.90 -19.68 -10.83
C THR A 417 13.38 -18.46 -11.57
N ASP A 418 12.20 -18.57 -12.17
CA ASP A 418 11.57 -17.45 -12.89
C ASP A 418 11.27 -16.28 -11.94
N LEU A 419 10.80 -16.57 -10.72
CA LEU A 419 10.59 -15.54 -9.70
C LEU A 419 11.91 -14.90 -9.24
N GLU A 420 12.99 -15.68 -9.09
CA GLU A 420 14.32 -15.17 -8.78
C GLU A 420 14.82 -14.21 -9.86
N GLU A 421 14.67 -14.56 -11.13
CA GLU A 421 15.03 -13.70 -12.25
C GLU A 421 14.25 -12.40 -12.26
N ILE A 422 12.92 -12.46 -12.09
CA ILE A 422 12.06 -11.26 -12.05
C ILE A 422 12.41 -10.38 -10.85
N LEU A 423 12.56 -10.97 -9.66
CA LEU A 423 12.83 -10.24 -8.42
C LEU A 423 14.22 -9.60 -8.45
N SER A 424 15.21 -10.33 -8.92
CA SER A 424 16.59 -9.84 -8.99
C SER A 424 16.85 -8.87 -10.16
N GLU A 425 15.86 -8.61 -11.01
CA GLU A 425 16.04 -7.90 -12.27
C GLU A 425 17.23 -8.51 -13.09
N ASN A 426 17.15 -9.81 -13.34
CA ASN A 426 18.20 -10.59 -14.03
C ASN A 426 19.56 -10.54 -13.30
N GLY A 427 19.56 -10.68 -12.00
CA GLY A 427 20.75 -10.74 -11.15
C GLY A 427 21.34 -9.40 -10.72
N LYS A 428 20.73 -8.28 -11.11
CA LYS A 428 21.17 -6.93 -10.71
C LYS A 428 21.06 -6.73 -9.19
N TYR A 429 19.99 -7.24 -8.57
CA TYR A 429 19.76 -7.19 -7.13
C TYR A 429 19.59 -8.61 -6.59
N PRO A 430 20.68 -9.27 -6.19
CA PRO A 430 20.62 -10.66 -5.73
C PRO A 430 19.58 -10.86 -4.63
N VAL A 431 18.81 -11.94 -4.76
CA VAL A 431 17.83 -12.37 -3.76
C VAL A 431 18.22 -13.74 -3.22
N LYS A 432 17.79 -14.02 -2.00
CA LYS A 432 17.89 -15.35 -1.37
C LYS A 432 16.50 -15.77 -0.97
N PHE A 433 16.18 -17.05 -1.05
CA PHE A 433 14.89 -17.53 -0.61
C PHE A 433 14.99 -18.61 0.45
N LYS A 434 13.96 -18.68 1.26
CA LYS A 434 13.70 -19.76 2.23
C LYS A 434 12.29 -20.25 2.03
N PHE A 435 12.03 -21.48 2.45
CA PHE A 435 10.69 -22.06 2.40
C PHE A 435 10.34 -22.77 3.71
N SER A 436 9.06 -22.75 4.06
CA SER A 436 8.55 -23.34 5.29
C SER A 436 7.05 -23.67 5.16
N LYS A 437 6.55 -24.50 6.09
CA LYS A 437 5.11 -24.76 6.27
C LYS A 437 4.41 -23.70 7.15
N ASN A 438 5.15 -22.70 7.61
CA ASN A 438 4.66 -21.61 8.44
C ASN A 438 5.56 -20.38 8.26
N LEU A 439 5.33 -19.27 9.02
CA LEU A 439 6.16 -18.07 8.93
C LEU A 439 7.49 -18.13 9.72
N VAL A 440 7.91 -19.28 10.21
CA VAL A 440 9.26 -19.49 10.75
C VAL A 440 10.18 -19.76 9.55
N LEU A 441 10.73 -18.66 8.98
CA LEU A 441 11.54 -18.62 7.77
C LEU A 441 12.94 -18.08 8.07
#